data_14daa40bf7d0a05b6eb3ef9252c8242c
#
_entry.id   14daa40bf7d0a05b6eb3ef9252c8242c
#
_cell.length_a   1.000
_cell.length_b   1.000
_cell.length_c   1.000
_cell.angle_alpha   90.00
_cell.angle_beta   90.00
_cell.angle_gamma   90.00
#
_symmetry.space_group_name_H-M   'P 1'
#
loop_
_entity.id
_entity.type
_entity.pdbx_description
1 polymer ?
#
loop_
_entity_poly.entity_id
_entity_poly.type
_entity_poly.pdbx_seq_one_letter_code
_entity_poly.pdbx_strand_id
1 'polypeptide(L)'
;MPQKKKIPFSRPYDQQNFNPPAPVMEVSLSIPGTQPQLQSVILKSPALLDSGADITVIPEQIVQQLQLKYVDEITASGYDGVPKQTFIYSVKLIFDDLGDFIVRAIASNNDHVLVGRDILNKWSLLLEGKKKIFEIK
;
A
#
# COMPACT_ATOMS: atom_id res chain seq x y z
N MET A 1 15.60 -27.08 -18.62
CA MET A 1 15.28 -26.89 -17.18
C MET A 1 13.82 -26.55 -17.05
N PRO A 2 13.07 -27.40 -16.33
CA PRO A 2 11.69 -27.06 -16.07
C PRO A 2 11.63 -25.80 -15.23
N GLN A 3 10.86 -24.82 -15.66
CA GLN A 3 10.60 -23.64 -14.86
C GLN A 3 9.82 -24.06 -13.62
N LYS A 4 10.32 -23.70 -12.45
CA LYS A 4 9.57 -23.88 -11.22
C LYS A 4 8.28 -23.06 -11.31
N LYS A 5 7.13 -23.71 -11.16
CA LYS A 5 5.87 -23.00 -11.00
C LYS A 5 5.98 -22.12 -9.76
N LYS A 6 5.80 -20.81 -9.92
CA LYS A 6 5.68 -19.91 -8.77
C LYS A 6 4.42 -20.28 -8.00
N ILE A 7 4.58 -20.57 -6.71
CA ILE A 7 3.43 -20.73 -5.82
C ILE A 7 2.80 -19.36 -5.65
N PRO A 8 1.49 -19.19 -5.93
CA PRO A 8 0.82 -17.91 -5.73
C PRO A 8 0.91 -17.48 -4.26
N PHE A 9 1.07 -16.20 -4.05
CA PHE A 9 0.93 -15.61 -2.73
C PHE A 9 -0.54 -15.70 -2.35
N SER A 10 -0.86 -16.44 -1.28
CA SER A 10 -2.23 -16.64 -0.83
C SER A 10 -2.33 -16.34 0.66
N ARG A 11 -3.35 -15.58 1.05
CA ARG A 11 -3.57 -15.19 2.45
C ARG A 11 -5.07 -15.16 2.75
N PRO A 12 -5.46 -15.43 4.01
CA PRO A 12 -6.84 -15.21 4.44
C PRO A 12 -7.14 -13.72 4.55
N TYR A 13 -8.42 -13.37 4.43
CA TYR A 13 -8.88 -12.02 4.76
C TYR A 13 -8.69 -11.74 6.26
N ASP A 14 -8.45 -10.49 6.58
CA ASP A 14 -8.43 -10.03 7.97
C ASP A 14 -9.87 -9.91 8.48
N GLN A 15 -10.21 -10.74 9.45
CA GLN A 15 -11.53 -10.79 10.08
C GLN A 15 -11.52 -10.17 11.47
N GLN A 16 -10.35 -9.85 12.02
CA GLN A 16 -10.22 -9.31 13.36
C GLN A 16 -10.34 -7.79 13.38
N ASN A 17 -9.75 -7.13 12.39
CA ASN A 17 -9.67 -5.68 12.33
C ASN A 17 -10.62 -5.06 11.30
N PHE A 18 -11.26 -5.89 10.48
CA PHE A 18 -12.17 -5.44 9.42
C PHE A 18 -13.50 -6.18 9.48
N ASN A 19 -14.58 -5.44 9.48
CA ASN A 19 -15.94 -5.96 9.42
C ASN A 19 -16.75 -5.14 8.40
N PRO A 20 -17.09 -5.70 7.22
CA PRO A 20 -16.83 -7.09 6.79
C PRO A 20 -15.34 -7.41 6.64
N PRO A 21 -14.96 -8.71 6.65
CA PRO A 21 -13.58 -9.12 6.42
C PRO A 21 -13.04 -8.59 5.11
N ALA A 22 -11.74 -8.27 5.08
CA ALA A 22 -11.12 -7.60 3.95
C ALA A 22 -9.76 -8.20 3.59
N PRO A 23 -9.31 -8.07 2.33
CA PRO A 23 -7.99 -8.54 1.91
C PRO A 23 -6.92 -7.57 2.40
N VAL A 24 -6.23 -7.95 3.45
CA VAL A 24 -5.18 -7.16 4.10
C VAL A 24 -3.90 -7.96 4.15
N MET A 25 -2.78 -7.34 3.82
CA MET A 25 -1.46 -7.92 3.91
C MET A 25 -0.52 -6.94 4.60
N GLU A 26 0.65 -7.41 5.03
CA GLU A 26 1.66 -6.54 5.62
C GLU A 26 2.52 -5.91 4.53
N VAL A 27 2.83 -4.63 4.68
CA VAL A 27 3.77 -3.91 3.83
C VAL A 27 4.81 -3.20 4.69
N SER A 28 6.04 -3.15 4.21
CA SER A 28 7.11 -2.35 4.80
C SER A 28 7.26 -1.06 4.00
N LEU A 29 7.46 0.05 4.70
CA LEU A 29 7.58 1.37 4.10
C LEU A 29 8.93 1.98 4.49
N SER A 30 9.56 2.63 3.52
CA SER A 30 10.84 3.32 3.75
C SER A 30 10.93 4.56 2.87
N ILE A 31 11.93 5.40 3.17
CA ILE A 31 12.27 6.54 2.32
C ILE A 31 12.83 6.00 1.01
N PRO A 32 12.40 6.52 -0.16
CA PRO A 32 13.02 6.15 -1.42
C PRO A 32 14.46 6.60 -1.44
N GLY A 33 15.34 5.74 -1.91
CA GLY A 33 16.76 6.05 -2.04
C GLY A 33 17.60 4.80 -1.84
N THR A 34 18.79 4.82 -2.38
CA THR A 34 19.66 3.67 -2.45
C THR A 34 20.94 3.81 -1.63
N GLN A 35 20.98 4.78 -0.70
CA GLN A 35 22.19 4.95 0.10
C GLN A 35 22.16 3.98 1.29
N PRO A 36 22.87 2.84 1.20
CA PRO A 36 22.86 1.85 2.29
C PRO A 36 23.51 2.36 3.57
N GLN A 37 24.16 3.51 3.53
CA GLN A 37 24.84 4.12 4.67
C GLN A 37 23.89 4.92 5.57
N LEU A 38 22.78 5.38 5.04
CA LEU A 38 21.71 5.93 5.84
C LEU A 38 20.78 4.77 6.13
N GLN A 39 20.94 4.15 7.29
CA GLN A 39 20.03 3.10 7.71
C GLN A 39 18.62 3.66 7.65
N SER A 40 17.96 3.35 6.56
CA SER A 40 16.57 3.74 6.38
C SER A 40 15.74 3.08 7.46
N VAL A 41 15.05 3.88 8.22
CA VAL A 41 14.02 3.36 9.12
C VAL A 41 12.99 2.66 8.24
N ILE A 42 12.71 1.41 8.56
CA ILE A 42 11.66 0.64 7.89
C ILE A 42 10.51 0.49 8.87
N LEU A 43 9.33 0.92 8.45
CA LEU A 43 8.11 0.80 9.24
C LEU A 43 7.19 -0.23 8.59
N LYS A 44 6.50 -1.00 9.41
CA LYS A 44 5.53 -1.99 8.94
C LYS A 44 4.11 -1.48 9.17
N SER A 45 3.22 -1.82 8.26
CA SER A 45 1.81 -1.45 8.35
C SER A 45 0.93 -2.53 7.73
N PRO A 46 -0.28 -2.74 8.27
CA PRO A 46 -1.30 -3.44 7.51
C PRO A 46 -1.61 -2.65 6.23
N ALA A 47 -1.91 -3.36 5.16
CA ALA A 47 -2.23 -2.75 3.88
C ALA A 47 -3.49 -3.39 3.31
N LEU A 48 -4.55 -2.60 3.19
CA LEU A 48 -5.80 -3.02 2.57
C LEU A 48 -5.67 -2.89 1.06
N LEU A 49 -5.98 -3.96 0.34
CA LEU A 49 -6.00 -3.95 -1.12
C LEU A 49 -7.29 -3.28 -1.58
N ASP A 50 -7.18 -2.09 -2.17
CA ASP A 50 -8.34 -1.25 -2.48
C ASP A 50 -8.36 -0.87 -3.96
N SER A 51 -9.13 -1.63 -4.74
CA SER A 51 -9.30 -1.35 -6.17
C SER A 51 -10.10 -0.07 -6.45
N GLY A 52 -10.73 0.50 -5.44
CA GLY A 52 -11.42 1.79 -5.54
C GLY A 52 -10.50 2.99 -5.42
N ALA A 53 -9.27 2.81 -4.98
CA ALA A 53 -8.31 3.91 -4.84
C ALA A 53 -7.47 4.05 -6.10
N ASP A 54 -7.39 5.27 -6.65
CA ASP A 54 -6.56 5.55 -7.83
C ASP A 54 -5.08 5.44 -7.51
N ILE A 55 -4.70 5.98 -6.36
CA ILE A 55 -3.33 5.99 -5.87
C ILE A 55 -3.29 5.42 -4.45
N THR A 56 -2.11 4.94 -4.06
CA THR A 56 -1.87 4.43 -2.72
C THR A 56 -2.00 5.56 -1.69
N VAL A 57 -2.57 5.22 -0.54
CA VAL A 57 -2.78 6.13 0.59
C VAL A 57 -2.02 5.56 1.79
N ILE A 58 -1.27 6.41 2.48
CA ILE A 58 -0.48 5.99 3.64
C ILE A 58 -0.92 6.75 4.89
N PRO A 59 -0.77 6.14 6.09
CA PRO A 59 -1.06 6.86 7.32
C PRO A 59 -0.18 8.09 7.49
N GLU A 60 -0.76 9.21 7.88
CA GLU A 60 -0.02 10.43 8.15
C GLU A 60 1.05 10.23 9.21
N GLN A 61 0.79 9.36 10.19
CA GLN A 61 1.74 9.01 11.23
C GLN A 61 3.02 8.42 10.64
N ILE A 62 2.92 7.62 9.58
CA ILE A 62 4.09 7.06 8.88
C ILE A 62 4.87 8.17 8.16
N VAL A 63 4.16 9.11 7.53
CA VAL A 63 4.81 10.26 6.91
C VAL A 63 5.67 11.01 7.93
N GLN A 64 5.15 11.22 9.12
CA GLN A 64 5.86 11.91 10.20
C GLN A 64 7.03 11.09 10.73
N GLN A 65 6.83 9.81 10.98
CA GLN A 65 7.89 8.94 11.52
C GLN A 65 9.04 8.75 10.53
N LEU A 66 8.74 8.63 9.24
CA LEU A 66 9.77 8.54 8.20
C LEU A 66 10.32 9.89 7.80
N GLN A 67 9.71 10.98 8.26
CA GLN A 67 10.09 12.34 7.86
C GLN A 67 10.06 12.51 6.33
N LEU A 68 9.02 11.98 5.71
CA LEU A 68 8.85 12.12 4.26
C LEU A 68 8.58 13.57 3.91
N LYS A 69 9.22 14.04 2.85
CA LYS A 69 8.95 15.36 2.28
C LYS A 69 7.97 15.21 1.13
N TYR A 70 7.03 16.15 1.02
CA TYR A 70 6.14 16.14 -0.13
C TYR A 70 6.91 16.50 -1.40
N VAL A 71 6.52 15.88 -2.51
CA VAL A 71 7.15 16.10 -3.82
C VAL A 71 6.22 16.86 -4.75
N ASP A 72 4.95 16.99 -4.40
CA ASP A 72 3.96 17.69 -5.20
C ASP A 72 2.74 18.04 -4.35
N GLU A 73 1.90 18.92 -4.87
CA GLU A 73 0.60 19.28 -4.30
C GLU A 73 -0.46 19.10 -5.36
N ILE A 74 -1.60 18.54 -4.95
CA ILE A 74 -2.78 18.41 -5.81
C ILE A 74 -4.01 18.93 -5.08
N THR A 75 -5.03 19.29 -5.84
CA THR A 75 -6.35 19.57 -5.29
C THR A 75 -7.20 18.32 -5.46
N ALA A 76 -7.63 17.75 -4.34
CA ALA A 76 -8.46 16.53 -4.33
C ALA A 76 -9.83 16.85 -3.76
N SER A 77 -10.88 16.28 -4.36
CA SER A 77 -12.24 16.37 -3.84
C SER A 77 -12.51 15.15 -2.95
N GLY A 78 -12.93 15.40 -1.70
CA GLY A 78 -13.39 14.36 -0.79
C GLY A 78 -14.85 14.03 -1.03
N TYR A 79 -15.41 13.18 -0.14
CA TYR A 79 -16.81 12.76 -0.20
C TYR A 79 -17.79 13.94 -0.07
N ASP A 80 -17.36 15.02 0.56
CA ASP A 80 -18.17 16.24 0.73
C ASP A 80 -18.16 17.12 -0.51
N GLY A 81 -17.41 16.78 -1.55
CA GLY A 81 -17.27 17.57 -2.76
C GLY A 81 -16.45 18.85 -2.59
N VAL A 82 -15.88 19.09 -1.41
CA VAL A 82 -15.07 20.27 -1.14
C VAL A 82 -13.63 20.01 -1.59
N PRO A 83 -13.09 20.86 -2.50
CA PRO A 83 -11.68 20.72 -2.91
C PRO A 83 -10.76 20.98 -1.71
N LYS A 84 -9.80 20.10 -1.49
CA LYS A 84 -8.77 20.24 -0.47
C LYS A 84 -7.40 20.15 -1.11
N GLN A 85 -6.49 21.00 -0.67
CA GLN A 85 -5.10 20.90 -1.05
C GLN A 85 -4.50 19.67 -0.39
N THR A 86 -3.89 18.80 -1.19
CA THR A 86 -3.37 17.52 -0.73
C THR A 86 -1.91 17.39 -1.15
N PHE A 87 -1.08 16.95 -0.22
CA PHE A 87 0.34 16.75 -0.48
C PHE A 87 0.59 15.34 -0.99
N ILE A 88 1.48 15.23 -1.98
CA ILE A 88 1.94 13.96 -2.54
C ILE A 88 3.32 13.66 -1.99
N TYR A 89 3.50 12.44 -1.50
CA TYR A 89 4.76 11.95 -0.95
C TYR A 89 5.31 10.83 -1.82
N SER A 90 6.62 10.80 -2.02
CA SER A 90 7.29 9.65 -2.63
C SER A 90 7.69 8.69 -1.52
N VAL A 91 7.29 7.43 -1.63
CA VAL A 91 7.54 6.42 -0.61
C VAL A 91 7.84 5.08 -1.27
N LYS A 92 8.71 4.30 -0.65
CA LYS A 92 9.00 2.93 -1.08
C LYS A 92 8.18 1.95 -0.28
N LEU A 93 7.40 1.13 -0.98
CA LEU A 93 6.64 0.03 -0.39
C LEU A 93 7.29 -1.30 -0.76
N ILE A 94 7.48 -2.15 0.24
CA ILE A 94 8.16 -3.43 0.10
C ILE A 94 7.16 -4.53 0.48
N PHE A 95 6.83 -5.38 -0.49
CA PHE A 95 5.85 -6.45 -0.34
C PHE A 95 6.53 -7.83 -0.39
N ASP A 96 7.55 -8.05 0.40
CA ASP A 96 8.30 -9.32 0.45
C ASP A 96 8.60 -9.86 -0.97
N ASP A 97 8.06 -11.03 -1.32
CA ASP A 97 8.31 -11.66 -2.62
C ASP A 97 7.55 -11.04 -3.79
N LEU A 98 6.65 -10.09 -3.50
CA LEU A 98 5.81 -9.47 -4.53
C LEU A 98 6.42 -8.22 -5.15
N GLY A 99 7.57 -7.79 -4.64
CA GLY A 99 8.34 -6.70 -5.21
C GLY A 99 8.34 -5.43 -4.37
N ASP A 100 9.20 -4.52 -4.77
CA ASP A 100 9.35 -3.21 -4.18
C ASP A 100 8.85 -2.17 -5.17
N PHE A 101 8.10 -1.18 -4.68
CA PHE A 101 7.52 -0.16 -5.52
C PHE A 101 7.79 1.21 -4.91
N ILE A 102 8.29 2.14 -5.71
CA ILE A 102 8.34 3.55 -5.34
C ILE A 102 7.11 4.20 -5.95
N VAL A 103 6.24 4.73 -5.11
CA VAL A 103 4.97 5.30 -5.53
C VAL A 103 4.81 6.71 -5.00
N ARG A 104 3.91 7.43 -5.64
CA ARG A 104 3.43 8.74 -5.17
C ARG A 104 2.15 8.48 -4.38
N ALA A 105 2.17 8.83 -3.10
CA ALA A 105 1.07 8.50 -2.18
C ALA A 105 0.55 9.76 -1.51
N ILE A 106 -0.72 9.73 -1.14
CA ILE A 106 -1.30 10.76 -0.27
C ILE A 106 -1.39 10.23 1.16
N ALA A 107 -1.46 11.14 2.12
CA ALA A 107 -1.59 10.80 3.53
C ALA A 107 -3.04 10.85 3.98
N SER A 108 -3.40 10.01 4.95
CA SER A 108 -4.71 10.01 5.57
C SER A 108 -4.59 9.76 7.08
N ASN A 109 -5.70 9.92 7.79
CA ASN A 109 -5.77 9.63 9.22
C ASN A 109 -6.02 8.15 9.51
N ASN A 110 -6.05 7.29 8.51
CA ASN A 110 -6.19 5.86 8.70
C ASN A 110 -4.97 5.29 9.42
N ASP A 111 -5.16 4.15 10.08
CA ASP A 111 -4.11 3.42 10.76
C ASP A 111 -3.47 2.32 9.88
N HIS A 112 -3.83 2.28 8.61
CA HIS A 112 -3.34 1.29 7.65
C HIS A 112 -3.16 1.92 6.27
N VAL A 113 -2.34 1.27 5.46
CA VAL A 113 -2.13 1.64 4.06
C VAL A 113 -3.32 1.19 3.22
N LEU A 114 -3.72 2.01 2.26
CA LEU A 114 -4.62 1.61 1.17
C LEU A 114 -3.77 1.41 -0.09
N VAL A 115 -3.69 0.18 -0.56
CA VAL A 115 -2.95 -0.13 -1.79
C VAL A 115 -3.88 0.14 -2.97
N GLY A 116 -3.57 1.17 -3.74
CA GLY A 116 -4.38 1.59 -4.87
C GLY A 116 -4.05 0.85 -6.17
N ARG A 117 -4.74 1.25 -7.24
CA ARG A 117 -4.55 0.64 -8.55
C ARG A 117 -3.17 0.90 -9.14
N ASP A 118 -2.46 1.92 -8.68
CA ASP A 118 -1.07 2.19 -9.06
C ASP A 118 -0.15 0.99 -8.79
N ILE A 119 -0.45 0.19 -7.77
CA ILE A 119 0.25 -1.05 -7.46
C ILE A 119 -0.55 -2.27 -7.92
N LEU A 120 -1.86 -2.31 -7.64
CA LEU A 120 -2.69 -3.49 -7.95
C LEU A 120 -2.67 -3.86 -9.44
N ASN A 121 -2.53 -2.87 -10.33
CA ASN A 121 -2.47 -3.12 -11.77
C ASN A 121 -1.16 -3.78 -12.21
N LYS A 122 -0.19 -3.92 -11.32
CA LYS A 122 1.06 -4.64 -11.60
C LYS A 122 0.98 -6.11 -11.21
N TRP A 123 -0.10 -6.53 -10.58
CA TRP A 123 -0.33 -7.89 -10.11
C TRP A 123 -1.57 -8.49 -10.76
N SER A 124 -1.64 -9.82 -10.72
CA SER A 124 -2.90 -10.54 -10.94
C SER A 124 -3.50 -10.86 -9.58
N LEU A 125 -4.61 -10.21 -9.25
CA LEU A 125 -5.26 -10.31 -7.95
C LEU A 125 -6.55 -11.11 -8.07
N LEU A 126 -6.68 -12.15 -7.26
CA LEU A 126 -7.91 -12.93 -7.13
C LEU A 126 -8.48 -12.70 -5.73
N LEU A 127 -9.72 -12.25 -5.67
CA LEU A 127 -10.47 -12.09 -4.44
C LEU A 127 -11.56 -13.17 -4.37
N GLU A 128 -11.39 -14.14 -3.49
CA GLU A 128 -12.38 -15.19 -3.26
C GLU A 128 -13.16 -14.88 -1.98
N GLY A 129 -14.15 -14.01 -2.10
CA GLY A 129 -14.90 -13.51 -0.95
C GLY A 129 -15.64 -14.59 -0.16
N LYS A 130 -16.16 -15.61 -0.85
CA LYS A 130 -16.86 -16.73 -0.19
C LYS A 130 -15.93 -17.54 0.70
N LYS A 131 -14.68 -17.74 0.28
CA LYS A 131 -13.67 -18.46 1.06
C LYS A 131 -12.89 -17.52 1.97
N LYS A 132 -13.06 -16.22 1.82
CA LYS A 132 -12.33 -15.18 2.57
C LYS A 132 -10.82 -15.35 2.44
N ILE A 133 -10.37 -15.57 1.23
CA ILE A 133 -8.95 -15.62 0.87
C ILE A 133 -8.69 -14.75 -0.36
N PHE A 134 -7.45 -14.30 -0.51
CA PHE A 134 -7.00 -13.64 -1.73
C PHE A 134 -5.69 -14.24 -2.19
N GLU A 135 -5.44 -14.15 -3.49
CA GLU A 135 -4.21 -14.63 -4.12
C GLU A 135 -3.63 -13.55 -5.02
N ILE A 136 -2.31 -13.47 -5.04
CA ILE A 136 -1.56 -12.54 -5.89
C ILE A 136 -0.53 -13.35 -6.68
N LYS A 137 -0.51 -13.11 -7.98
CA LYS A 137 0.48 -13.68 -8.89
C LYS A 137 1.35 -12.60 -9.48
#